data_ae91ba9a53660b3282ab3515e14776c5
#
_entry.id   ae91ba9a53660b3282ab3515e14776c5
#
_cell.length_a   1.000
_cell.length_b   1.000
_cell.length_c   1.000
_cell.angle_alpha   90.00
_cell.angle_beta   90.00
_cell.angle_gamma   90.00
#
_symmetry.space_group_name_H-M   'P 1'
#
loop_
_entity.id
_entity.type
_entity.pdbx_description
1 polymer ?
#
loop_
_entity_poly.entity_id
_entity_poly.type
_entity_poly.pdbx_seq_one_letter_code
_entity_poly.pdbx_strand_id
1 'polypeptide(L)'
;MMILKMKKEDLPAFLESAKQWGELWGPTTKEEQTAYSKVDGLSQMDLKATRTMIPPKKFLYPPRFTMFDFDEEGFVERTGDVPKRILFGLHPCDIHGILIMDKLFLETYKDPYYAERREKTLLLGHSCIPDDKCMCFATNTDFVAEGFDLFFTDLKMFYLVWVGSSRGHDLVRMRADLFSRNLDKNDILNYTEYRKWKTAQFKAKIDLTGMPDIFELGYNSPVWDELAEKCLSCGQCSMVCPTCNCYNVVDEVELGTVEGTRDRFWDSCMFREYSVVAGGHNFRDKRADRLRLWYTHKLQAFIGEFGKPACVGCGRCVSTCPVDINVATVSKALKEQEVGK
;
A
#
# COMPACT_ATOMS: atom_id res chain seq x y z
N MET A 1 -16.44 -0.64 -17.76
CA MET A 1 -15.48 -1.68 -17.34
C MET A 1 -15.86 -2.99 -18.02
N MET A 2 -14.94 -3.70 -18.64
CA MET A 2 -15.18 -5.00 -19.27
C MET A 2 -14.86 -6.12 -18.28
N ILE A 3 -15.68 -7.17 -18.25
CA ILE A 3 -15.50 -8.35 -17.41
C ILE A 3 -15.36 -9.55 -18.32
N LEU A 4 -14.38 -10.39 -18.04
CA LEU A 4 -14.05 -11.57 -18.81
C LEU A 4 -13.98 -12.78 -17.88
N LYS A 5 -14.08 -13.97 -18.46
CA LYS A 5 -13.88 -15.24 -17.77
C LYS A 5 -12.61 -15.89 -18.31
N MET A 6 -11.75 -16.40 -17.42
CA MET A 6 -10.53 -17.13 -17.78
C MET A 6 -10.46 -18.42 -16.97
N LYS A 7 -10.07 -19.53 -17.60
CA LYS A 7 -9.81 -20.77 -16.88
C LYS A 7 -8.56 -20.63 -16.01
N LYS A 8 -8.55 -21.31 -14.88
CA LYS A 8 -7.38 -21.27 -13.96
C LYS A 8 -6.11 -21.84 -14.59
N GLU A 9 -6.25 -22.85 -15.39
CA GLU A 9 -5.17 -23.51 -16.12
C GLU A 9 -4.48 -22.60 -17.14
N ASP A 10 -5.16 -21.54 -17.59
CA ASP A 10 -4.66 -20.58 -18.58
C ASP A 10 -3.81 -19.45 -17.96
N LEU A 11 -3.86 -19.27 -16.63
CA LEU A 11 -3.12 -18.19 -15.96
C LEU A 11 -1.60 -18.25 -16.20
N PRO A 12 -0.91 -19.42 -16.15
CA PRO A 12 0.51 -19.49 -16.47
C PRO A 12 0.84 -19.02 -17.88
N ALA A 13 0.05 -19.41 -18.87
CA ALA A 13 0.24 -19.02 -20.27
C ALA A 13 -0.02 -17.52 -20.48
N PHE A 14 -1.00 -16.95 -19.78
CA PHE A 14 -1.24 -15.51 -19.77
C PHE A 14 -0.05 -14.74 -19.18
N LEU A 15 0.44 -15.14 -18.00
CA LEU A 15 1.57 -14.47 -17.34
C LEU A 15 2.85 -14.56 -18.18
N GLU A 16 3.09 -15.70 -18.84
CA GLU A 16 4.24 -15.84 -19.75
C GLU A 16 4.16 -14.84 -20.92
N SER A 17 2.99 -14.65 -21.50
CA SER A 17 2.79 -13.67 -22.56
C SER A 17 2.93 -12.24 -22.05
N ALA A 18 2.43 -11.96 -20.85
CA ALA A 18 2.51 -10.64 -20.25
C ALA A 18 3.96 -10.16 -20.02
N LYS A 19 4.91 -11.09 -19.80
CA LYS A 19 6.35 -10.75 -19.64
C LYS A 19 6.96 -10.02 -20.85
N GLN A 20 6.32 -10.07 -22.02
CA GLN A 20 6.74 -9.29 -23.17
C GLN A 20 6.63 -7.78 -22.91
N TRP A 21 5.78 -7.36 -21.98
CA TRP A 21 5.65 -5.97 -21.59
C TRP A 21 6.76 -5.51 -20.62
N GLY A 22 7.20 -6.37 -19.70
CA GLY A 22 8.19 -6.05 -18.68
C GLY A 22 8.45 -7.17 -17.68
N GLU A 23 9.24 -6.89 -16.66
CA GLU A 23 9.59 -7.84 -15.61
C GLU A 23 8.36 -8.26 -14.79
N LEU A 24 8.17 -9.56 -14.60
CA LEU A 24 7.10 -10.09 -13.77
C LEU A 24 7.54 -10.17 -12.30
N TRP A 25 6.76 -9.56 -11.42
CA TRP A 25 6.93 -9.57 -9.97
C TRP A 25 5.68 -10.11 -9.30
N GLY A 26 5.85 -11.02 -8.33
CA GLY A 26 4.74 -11.63 -7.59
C GLY A 26 5.10 -11.90 -6.13
N PRO A 27 4.10 -12.20 -5.27
CA PRO A 27 4.34 -12.59 -3.89
C PRO A 27 5.02 -13.96 -3.83
N THR A 28 6.14 -14.06 -3.13
CA THR A 28 6.88 -15.30 -2.87
C THR A 28 7.07 -15.46 -1.37
N THR A 29 6.95 -16.69 -0.87
CA THR A 29 7.15 -17.00 0.55
C THR A 29 8.42 -17.83 0.73
N LYS A 30 9.31 -17.37 1.61
CA LYS A 30 10.51 -18.10 2.05
C LYS A 30 10.58 -17.99 3.58
N GLU A 31 10.82 -19.10 4.27
CA GLU A 31 10.96 -19.14 5.73
C GLU A 31 9.83 -18.36 6.44
N GLU A 32 8.58 -18.60 6.05
CA GLU A 32 7.37 -17.95 6.56
C GLU A 32 7.26 -16.43 6.27
N GLN A 33 8.19 -15.85 5.55
CA GLN A 33 8.16 -14.44 5.17
C GLN A 33 7.75 -14.28 3.71
N THR A 34 6.72 -13.49 3.49
CA THR A 34 6.24 -13.17 2.13
C THR A 34 6.75 -11.81 1.68
N ALA A 35 7.30 -11.77 0.48
CA ALA A 35 7.76 -10.55 -0.18
C ALA A 35 7.42 -10.58 -1.67
N TYR A 36 7.36 -9.40 -2.32
CA TYR A 36 7.39 -9.34 -3.77
C TYR A 36 8.79 -9.57 -4.28
N SER A 37 8.95 -10.58 -5.14
CA SER A 37 10.19 -10.93 -5.83
C SER A 37 9.98 -10.98 -7.34
N LYS A 38 11.04 -10.79 -8.11
CA LYS A 38 11.05 -11.09 -9.55
C LYS A 38 10.90 -12.60 -9.71
N VAL A 39 9.99 -13.01 -10.58
CA VAL A 39 9.64 -14.42 -10.80
C VAL A 39 9.58 -14.75 -12.28
N ASP A 40 9.84 -16.00 -12.61
CA ASP A 40 9.75 -16.50 -13.98
C ASP A 40 8.33 -16.93 -14.34
N GLY A 41 7.48 -17.24 -13.35
CA GLY A 41 6.10 -17.64 -13.59
C GLY A 41 5.33 -17.96 -12.33
N LEU A 42 4.09 -18.41 -12.53
CA LEU A 42 3.12 -18.66 -11.45
C LEU A 42 3.61 -19.67 -10.40
N SER A 43 4.40 -20.69 -10.80
CA SER A 43 4.88 -21.73 -9.89
C SER A 43 5.76 -21.23 -8.74
N GLN A 44 6.34 -20.03 -8.89
CA GLN A 44 7.17 -19.38 -7.87
C GLN A 44 6.34 -18.48 -6.94
N MET A 45 5.07 -18.25 -7.25
CA MET A 45 4.22 -17.31 -6.51
C MET A 45 3.40 -18.01 -5.43
N ASP A 46 3.25 -17.33 -4.31
CA ASP A 46 2.31 -17.69 -3.25
C ASP A 46 1.08 -16.76 -3.28
N LEU A 47 0.08 -17.12 -4.08
CA LEU A 47 -1.16 -16.35 -4.18
C LEU A 47 -2.10 -16.55 -2.97
N LYS A 48 -1.75 -17.43 -2.02
CA LYS A 48 -2.50 -17.62 -0.77
C LYS A 48 -2.00 -16.71 0.34
N ALA A 49 -0.81 -16.12 0.18
CA ALA A 49 -0.26 -15.21 1.16
C ALA A 49 -1.20 -14.01 1.38
N THR A 50 -1.52 -13.72 2.63
CA THR A 50 -2.47 -12.63 2.98
C THR A 50 -1.84 -11.25 2.84
N ARG A 51 -0.53 -11.14 3.02
CA ARG A 51 0.22 -9.89 2.90
C ARG A 51 1.71 -10.12 2.72
N THR A 52 2.34 -9.21 2.02
CA THR A 52 3.81 -9.12 1.99
C THR A 52 4.30 -8.25 3.16
N MET A 53 5.49 -8.53 3.67
CA MET A 53 6.10 -7.75 4.76
C MET A 53 6.20 -6.27 4.36
N ILE A 54 6.90 -5.98 3.29
CA ILE A 54 6.98 -4.64 2.71
C ILE A 54 5.90 -4.51 1.62
N PRO A 55 5.08 -3.44 1.66
CA PRO A 55 4.01 -3.25 0.68
C PRO A 55 4.54 -2.96 -0.72
N PRO A 56 3.71 -3.16 -1.77
CA PRO A 56 4.07 -2.90 -3.17
C PRO A 56 4.48 -1.45 -3.45
N LYS A 57 4.18 -0.50 -2.56
CA LYS A 57 4.63 0.90 -2.71
C LYS A 57 6.13 1.01 -3.00
N LYS A 58 6.95 0.03 -2.53
CA LYS A 58 8.40 0.02 -2.75
C LYS A 58 8.83 0.10 -4.22
N PHE A 59 7.95 -0.30 -5.14
CA PHE A 59 8.21 -0.26 -6.58
C PHE A 59 7.98 1.13 -7.19
N LEU A 60 7.05 1.90 -6.61
CA LEU A 60 6.67 3.23 -7.07
C LEU A 60 7.37 4.32 -6.24
N TYR A 61 7.59 4.03 -4.99
CA TYR A 61 8.25 4.85 -3.99
C TYR A 61 9.31 4.00 -3.28
N PRO A 62 10.54 3.89 -3.85
CA PRO A 62 11.59 3.01 -3.31
C PRO A 62 12.06 3.45 -1.92
N PRO A 63 12.52 2.49 -1.07
CA PRO A 63 13.07 2.79 0.24
C PRO A 63 14.24 3.78 0.24
N ARG A 64 15.07 3.74 -0.79
CA ARG A 64 16.13 4.72 -1.07
C ARG A 64 16.41 4.76 -2.57
N PHE A 65 16.67 5.94 -3.11
CA PHE A 65 17.14 6.13 -4.47
C PHE A 65 17.80 7.49 -4.63
N THR A 66 18.75 7.58 -5.57
CA THR A 66 19.38 8.83 -5.97
C THR A 66 18.46 9.62 -6.88
N MET A 67 18.20 10.87 -6.54
CA MET A 67 17.38 11.79 -7.33
C MET A 67 18.18 12.38 -8.48
N PHE A 68 19.40 12.86 -8.18
CA PHE A 68 20.31 13.45 -9.15
C PHE A 68 21.75 13.41 -8.64
N ASP A 69 22.66 13.49 -9.58
CA ASP A 69 24.07 13.78 -9.35
C ASP A 69 24.30 15.29 -9.48
N PHE A 70 25.29 15.82 -8.78
CA PHE A 70 25.67 17.23 -8.89
C PHE A 70 27.18 17.41 -8.84
N ASP A 71 27.67 18.46 -9.53
CA ASP A 71 29.04 18.88 -9.61
C ASP A 71 29.14 20.42 -9.74
N GLU A 72 30.32 20.96 -10.12
CA GLU A 72 30.53 22.40 -10.34
C GLU A 72 29.70 22.94 -11.52
N GLU A 73 29.35 22.12 -12.49
CA GLU A 73 28.62 22.51 -13.70
C GLU A 73 27.11 22.51 -13.50
N GLY A 74 26.59 21.80 -12.43
CA GLY A 74 25.18 21.76 -12.11
C GLY A 74 24.70 20.42 -11.57
N PHE A 75 23.51 19.98 -12.02
CA PHE A 75 22.94 18.71 -11.61
C PHE A 75 22.35 17.94 -12.79
N VAL A 76 22.41 16.60 -12.70
CA VAL A 76 21.83 15.67 -13.70
C VAL A 76 20.85 14.76 -13.01
N GLU A 77 19.57 14.88 -13.36
CA GLU A 77 18.50 14.02 -12.82
C GLU A 77 18.68 12.56 -13.26
N ARG A 78 18.52 11.63 -12.31
CA ARG A 78 18.48 10.20 -12.57
C ARG A 78 17.03 9.75 -12.84
N THR A 79 16.53 10.13 -14.02
CA THR A 79 15.27 9.64 -14.59
C THR A 79 15.56 8.78 -15.82
N GLY A 80 14.62 7.92 -16.21
CA GLY A 80 14.74 7.12 -17.44
C GLY A 80 15.14 5.65 -17.24
N ASP A 81 15.88 5.32 -16.19
CA ASP A 81 16.44 3.97 -15.96
C ASP A 81 15.49 2.99 -15.25
N VAL A 82 14.24 3.38 -15.04
CA VAL A 82 13.26 2.52 -14.37
C VAL A 82 12.77 1.43 -15.33
N PRO A 83 12.95 0.13 -15.01
CA PRO A 83 12.46 -0.94 -15.87
C PRO A 83 10.93 -1.02 -15.84
N LYS A 84 10.33 -1.46 -16.96
CA LYS A 84 8.90 -1.81 -17.00
C LYS A 84 8.64 -3.03 -16.12
N ARG A 85 7.60 -2.97 -15.29
CA ARG A 85 7.25 -4.02 -14.31
C ARG A 85 5.78 -4.37 -14.35
N ILE A 86 5.50 -5.63 -14.16
CA ILE A 86 4.18 -6.18 -13.93
C ILE A 86 4.13 -6.65 -12.49
N LEU A 87 3.29 -6.04 -11.66
CA LEU A 87 3.05 -6.49 -10.30
C LEU A 87 1.78 -7.35 -10.30
N PHE A 88 1.95 -8.65 -10.20
CA PHE A 88 0.84 -9.61 -10.12
C PHE A 88 0.55 -10.01 -8.67
N GLY A 89 -0.72 -10.27 -8.36
CA GLY A 89 -1.14 -10.71 -7.03
C GLY A 89 -1.34 -9.57 -6.03
N LEU A 90 -1.54 -8.32 -6.51
CA LEU A 90 -1.88 -7.19 -5.67
C LEU A 90 -3.27 -7.37 -5.04
N HIS A 91 -3.36 -7.26 -3.73
CA HIS A 91 -4.66 -7.29 -3.06
C HIS A 91 -5.40 -5.95 -3.18
N PRO A 92 -6.74 -5.92 -2.99
CA PRO A 92 -7.50 -4.67 -3.05
C PRO A 92 -6.92 -3.57 -2.16
N CYS A 93 -6.53 -3.89 -0.92
CA CYS A 93 -5.92 -2.92 -0.01
C CYS A 93 -4.56 -2.38 -0.49
N ASP A 94 -3.79 -3.16 -1.26
CA ASP A 94 -2.53 -2.70 -1.87
C ASP A 94 -2.83 -1.68 -2.98
N ILE A 95 -3.83 -1.96 -3.82
CA ILE A 95 -4.26 -1.07 -4.90
C ILE A 95 -4.82 0.23 -4.31
N HIS A 96 -5.68 0.15 -3.28
CA HIS A 96 -6.13 1.34 -2.56
C HIS A 96 -4.98 2.13 -1.94
N GLY A 97 -3.95 1.45 -1.43
CA GLY A 97 -2.72 2.09 -0.95
C GLY A 97 -2.00 2.87 -2.05
N ILE A 98 -1.90 2.28 -3.25
CA ILE A 98 -1.30 2.96 -4.43
C ILE A 98 -2.16 4.14 -4.86
N LEU A 99 -3.50 4.03 -4.89
CA LEU A 99 -4.39 5.16 -5.21
C LEU A 99 -4.24 6.34 -4.23
N ILE A 100 -3.98 6.06 -2.96
CA ILE A 100 -3.68 7.10 -1.96
C ILE A 100 -2.32 7.74 -2.25
N MET A 101 -1.31 6.97 -2.62
CA MET A 101 0.00 7.50 -3.01
C MET A 101 -0.09 8.30 -4.32
N ASP A 102 -0.91 7.87 -5.29
CA ASP A 102 -1.18 8.60 -6.52
C ASP A 102 -1.74 10.01 -6.22
N LYS A 103 -2.68 10.14 -5.27
CA LYS A 103 -3.18 11.45 -4.82
C LYS A 103 -2.09 12.35 -4.27
N LEU A 104 -1.21 11.80 -3.43
CA LEU A 104 -0.15 12.57 -2.78
C LEU A 104 0.95 13.01 -3.77
N PHE A 105 1.31 12.14 -4.72
CA PHE A 105 2.49 12.36 -5.57
C PHE A 105 2.17 12.76 -7.02
N LEU A 106 0.88 12.73 -7.44
CA LEU A 106 0.51 13.09 -8.81
C LEU A 106 -0.49 14.23 -8.91
N GLU A 107 -1.36 14.44 -7.88
CA GLU A 107 -2.47 15.41 -8.01
C GLU A 107 -2.04 16.82 -7.61
N THR A 108 -1.48 17.03 -6.40
CA THR A 108 -1.12 18.37 -5.91
C THR A 108 0.20 18.86 -6.48
N TYR A 109 1.26 18.07 -6.32
CA TYR A 109 2.58 18.33 -6.88
C TYR A 109 3.08 17.05 -7.53
N LYS A 110 3.19 17.07 -8.85
CA LYS A 110 3.64 15.89 -9.59
C LYS A 110 5.10 15.61 -9.31
N ASP A 111 5.36 14.55 -8.54
CA ASP A 111 6.69 14.01 -8.30
C ASP A 111 7.17 13.24 -9.55
N PRO A 112 8.21 13.68 -10.26
CA PRO A 112 8.64 13.06 -11.51
C PRO A 112 9.12 11.63 -11.31
N TYR A 113 9.79 11.34 -10.20
CA TYR A 113 10.34 10.02 -9.90
C TYR A 113 9.24 8.99 -9.59
N TYR A 114 8.19 9.41 -8.88
CA TYR A 114 7.01 8.58 -8.65
C TYR A 114 6.23 8.37 -9.94
N ALA A 115 5.99 9.45 -10.69
CA ALA A 115 5.23 9.42 -11.94
C ALA A 115 5.83 8.46 -12.97
N GLU A 116 7.14 8.51 -13.18
CA GLU A 116 7.86 7.61 -14.10
C GLU A 116 7.68 6.14 -13.69
N ARG A 117 7.88 5.82 -12.41
CA ARG A 117 7.71 4.44 -11.89
C ARG A 117 6.27 3.98 -12.03
N ARG A 118 5.31 4.86 -11.78
CA ARG A 118 3.87 4.56 -11.89
C ARG A 118 3.47 4.26 -13.34
N GLU A 119 3.97 5.03 -14.28
CA GLU A 119 3.75 4.83 -15.72
C GLU A 119 4.36 3.50 -16.21
N LYS A 120 5.56 3.17 -15.75
CA LYS A 120 6.30 1.95 -16.11
C LYS A 120 5.87 0.71 -15.31
N THR A 121 4.77 0.78 -14.55
CA THR A 121 4.27 -0.35 -13.74
C THR A 121 2.84 -0.70 -14.10
N LEU A 122 2.60 -1.98 -14.46
CA LEU A 122 1.27 -2.55 -14.60
C LEU A 122 0.82 -3.17 -13.28
N LEU A 123 -0.41 -2.89 -12.89
CA LEU A 123 -1.01 -3.38 -11.65
C LEU A 123 -2.04 -4.49 -11.95
N LEU A 124 -1.67 -5.73 -11.67
CA LEU A 124 -2.54 -6.90 -11.81
C LEU A 124 -2.96 -7.39 -10.43
N GLY A 125 -4.20 -7.07 -10.08
CA GLY A 125 -4.77 -7.42 -8.79
C GLY A 125 -5.25 -8.86 -8.73
N HIS A 126 -5.28 -9.42 -7.52
CA HIS A 126 -5.81 -10.74 -7.23
C HIS A 126 -6.67 -10.70 -5.97
N SER A 127 -7.77 -11.43 -5.98
CA SER A 127 -8.63 -11.56 -4.80
C SER A 127 -7.91 -12.31 -3.69
N CYS A 128 -8.13 -11.89 -2.44
CA CYS A 128 -7.54 -12.50 -1.26
C CYS A 128 -8.59 -12.99 -0.28
N ILE A 129 -8.20 -13.90 0.60
CA ILE A 129 -8.98 -14.33 1.75
C ILE A 129 -8.41 -13.61 2.98
N PRO A 130 -9.22 -12.88 3.77
CA PRO A 130 -8.71 -12.16 4.94
C PRO A 130 -8.33 -13.12 6.07
N ASP A 131 -7.32 -12.74 6.83
CA ASP A 131 -6.97 -13.38 8.09
C ASP A 131 -7.51 -12.57 9.31
N ASP A 132 -7.06 -12.95 10.51
CA ASP A 132 -7.47 -12.34 11.79
C ASP A 132 -6.98 -10.88 11.98
N LYS A 133 -5.98 -10.44 11.22
CA LYS A 133 -5.39 -9.10 11.28
C LYS A 133 -5.94 -8.15 10.20
N CYS A 134 -6.68 -8.67 9.22
CA CYS A 134 -7.25 -7.89 8.15
C CYS A 134 -8.44 -7.05 8.64
N MET A 135 -8.35 -5.73 8.43
CA MET A 135 -9.35 -4.73 8.81
C MET A 135 -9.90 -3.96 7.61
N CYS A 136 -9.57 -4.40 6.39
CA CYS A 136 -9.89 -3.68 5.16
C CYS A 136 -11.40 -3.59 4.89
N PHE A 137 -12.22 -4.45 5.49
CA PHE A 137 -13.68 -4.29 5.44
C PHE A 137 -14.13 -3.01 6.16
N ALA A 138 -13.56 -2.70 7.35
CA ALA A 138 -13.91 -1.50 8.10
C ALA A 138 -13.46 -0.19 7.42
N THR A 139 -12.48 -0.25 6.52
CA THR A 139 -11.99 0.89 5.73
C THR A 139 -12.55 0.90 4.31
N ASN A 140 -13.48 -0.01 3.99
CA ASN A 140 -14.06 -0.17 2.65
C ASN A 140 -13.01 -0.35 1.54
N THR A 141 -11.96 -1.14 1.84
CA THR A 141 -10.84 -1.44 0.93
C THR A 141 -10.65 -2.94 0.68
N ASP A 142 -11.65 -3.75 1.05
CA ASP A 142 -11.67 -5.20 0.85
C ASP A 142 -11.93 -5.61 -0.60
N PHE A 143 -12.44 -4.70 -1.40
CA PHE A 143 -12.51 -4.82 -2.86
C PHE A 143 -12.08 -3.52 -3.52
N VAL A 144 -11.85 -3.54 -4.83
CA VAL A 144 -11.42 -2.39 -5.61
C VAL A 144 -12.18 -2.32 -6.94
N ALA A 145 -12.59 -1.12 -7.34
CA ALA A 145 -13.31 -0.87 -8.59
C ALA A 145 -12.44 -0.20 -9.68
N GLU A 146 -11.30 0.39 -9.30
CA GLU A 146 -10.42 1.18 -10.18
C GLU A 146 -8.97 1.10 -9.73
N GLY A 147 -8.04 1.70 -10.47
CA GLY A 147 -6.63 1.80 -10.08
C GLY A 147 -5.78 0.59 -10.42
N PHE A 148 -6.31 -0.35 -11.17
CA PHE A 148 -5.62 -1.55 -11.66
C PHE A 148 -5.70 -1.64 -13.20
N ASP A 149 -4.80 -2.40 -13.79
CA ASP A 149 -4.87 -2.71 -15.23
C ASP A 149 -5.76 -3.94 -15.46
N LEU A 150 -5.54 -5.02 -14.69
CA LEU A 150 -6.43 -6.18 -14.61
C LEU A 150 -6.65 -6.57 -13.15
N PHE A 151 -7.82 -7.10 -12.82
CA PHE A 151 -8.11 -7.68 -11.51
C PHE A 151 -8.72 -9.06 -11.63
N PHE A 152 -8.09 -10.06 -11.01
CA PHE A 152 -8.47 -11.47 -11.05
C PHE A 152 -9.22 -11.84 -9.78
N THR A 153 -10.52 -12.13 -9.90
CA THR A 153 -11.32 -12.68 -8.80
C THR A 153 -11.38 -14.20 -8.92
N ASP A 154 -10.81 -14.89 -7.96
CA ASP A 154 -10.81 -16.36 -7.91
C ASP A 154 -12.17 -16.89 -7.45
N LEU A 155 -12.90 -17.53 -8.37
CA LEU A 155 -14.17 -18.19 -8.10
C LEU A 155 -14.02 -19.73 -8.03
N LYS A 156 -12.86 -20.24 -7.60
CA LYS A 156 -12.50 -21.66 -7.47
C LYS A 156 -12.35 -22.38 -8.80
N MET A 157 -13.32 -22.33 -9.69
CA MET A 157 -13.31 -23.03 -10.99
C MET A 157 -12.67 -22.20 -12.10
N PHE A 158 -12.78 -20.88 -12.02
CA PHE A 158 -12.29 -19.93 -13.01
C PHE A 158 -12.00 -18.59 -12.37
N TYR A 159 -11.36 -17.68 -13.10
CA TYR A 159 -11.23 -16.28 -12.72
C TYR A 159 -12.27 -15.43 -13.45
N LEU A 160 -12.93 -14.53 -12.71
CA LEU A 160 -13.48 -13.32 -13.32
C LEU A 160 -12.37 -12.28 -13.39
N VAL A 161 -12.14 -11.77 -14.60
CA VAL A 161 -11.07 -10.81 -14.89
C VAL A 161 -11.69 -9.47 -15.26
N TRP A 162 -11.44 -8.47 -14.43
CA TRP A 162 -11.91 -7.11 -14.61
C TRP A 162 -10.83 -6.33 -15.34
N VAL A 163 -11.19 -5.69 -16.45
CA VAL A 163 -10.29 -4.84 -17.26
C VAL A 163 -10.48 -3.40 -16.83
N GLY A 164 -9.49 -2.84 -16.12
CA GLY A 164 -9.56 -1.52 -15.51
C GLY A 164 -8.94 -0.39 -16.33
N SER A 165 -8.09 -0.71 -17.32
CA SER A 165 -7.38 0.28 -18.13
C SER A 165 -7.22 -0.16 -19.58
N SER A 166 -6.81 0.78 -20.46
CA SER A 166 -6.42 0.48 -21.84
C SER A 166 -5.22 -0.46 -21.90
N ARG A 167 -4.23 -0.28 -21.02
CA ARG A 167 -3.06 -1.17 -20.93
C ARG A 167 -3.46 -2.60 -20.53
N GLY A 168 -4.41 -2.74 -19.60
CA GLY A 168 -5.00 -4.03 -19.26
C GLY A 168 -5.73 -4.67 -20.45
N HIS A 169 -6.44 -3.87 -21.24
CA HIS A 169 -7.08 -4.35 -22.48
C HIS A 169 -6.05 -4.83 -23.51
N ASP A 170 -4.91 -4.14 -23.64
CA ASP A 170 -3.84 -4.56 -24.54
C ASP A 170 -3.24 -5.91 -24.12
N LEU A 171 -3.04 -6.14 -22.81
CA LEU A 171 -2.62 -7.46 -22.29
C LEU A 171 -3.62 -8.57 -22.63
N VAL A 172 -4.91 -8.30 -22.51
CA VAL A 172 -5.96 -9.25 -22.90
C VAL A 172 -5.90 -9.56 -24.40
N ARG A 173 -5.68 -8.54 -25.23
CA ARG A 173 -5.57 -8.71 -26.70
C ARG A 173 -4.40 -9.59 -27.12
N MET A 174 -3.29 -9.58 -26.41
CA MET A 174 -2.13 -10.44 -26.69
C MET A 174 -2.48 -11.94 -26.63
N ARG A 175 -3.44 -12.31 -25.82
CA ARG A 175 -3.92 -13.69 -25.64
C ARG A 175 -5.44 -13.72 -25.50
N ALA A 176 -6.12 -13.13 -26.49
CA ALA A 176 -7.58 -13.10 -26.53
C ALA A 176 -8.22 -14.51 -26.52
N ASP A 177 -7.47 -15.51 -26.96
CA ASP A 177 -7.84 -16.95 -26.93
C ASP A 177 -8.07 -17.50 -25.53
N LEU A 178 -7.45 -16.93 -24.49
CA LEU A 178 -7.58 -17.36 -23.09
C LEU A 178 -8.79 -16.75 -22.37
N PHE A 179 -9.49 -15.79 -22.98
CA PHE A 179 -10.55 -15.04 -22.36
C PHE A 179 -11.88 -15.22 -23.07
N SER A 180 -12.94 -15.41 -22.29
CA SER A 180 -14.32 -15.49 -22.79
C SER A 180 -15.13 -14.28 -22.32
N ARG A 181 -15.94 -13.73 -23.21
CA ARG A 181 -16.96 -12.71 -22.89
C ARG A 181 -18.29 -13.32 -22.49
N ASN A 182 -18.43 -14.64 -22.62
CA ASN A 182 -19.69 -15.33 -22.32
C ASN A 182 -19.82 -15.49 -20.81
N LEU A 183 -20.44 -14.51 -20.17
CA LEU A 183 -20.85 -14.57 -18.77
C LEU A 183 -22.33 -14.94 -18.72
N ASP A 184 -22.66 -15.91 -17.88
CA ASP A 184 -24.03 -16.32 -17.65
C ASP A 184 -24.56 -15.89 -16.26
N LYS A 185 -25.83 -16.21 -16.00
CA LYS A 185 -26.49 -15.90 -14.73
C LYS A 185 -25.80 -16.60 -13.54
N ASN A 186 -25.25 -17.78 -13.74
CA ASN A 186 -24.56 -18.53 -12.67
C ASN A 186 -23.23 -17.88 -12.31
N ASP A 187 -22.51 -17.30 -13.28
CA ASP A 187 -21.26 -16.57 -13.02
C ASP A 187 -21.53 -15.37 -12.10
N ILE A 188 -22.65 -14.66 -12.31
CA ILE A 188 -23.08 -13.53 -11.48
C ILE A 188 -23.45 -14.02 -10.07
N LEU A 189 -24.18 -15.11 -9.96
CA LEU A 189 -24.55 -15.71 -8.68
C LEU A 189 -23.29 -16.16 -7.91
N ASN A 190 -22.38 -16.87 -8.56
CA ASN A 190 -21.12 -17.32 -7.97
C ASN A 190 -20.28 -16.15 -7.44
N TYR A 191 -20.21 -15.03 -8.19
CA TYR A 191 -19.53 -13.83 -7.72
C TYR A 191 -20.22 -13.22 -6.51
N THR A 192 -21.55 -13.15 -6.51
CA THR A 192 -22.33 -12.61 -5.39
C THR A 192 -22.14 -13.44 -4.13
N GLU A 193 -22.20 -14.76 -4.24
CA GLU A 193 -21.96 -15.68 -3.13
C GLU A 193 -20.49 -15.60 -2.63
N TYR A 194 -19.52 -15.50 -3.53
CA TYR A 194 -18.13 -15.25 -3.16
C TYR A 194 -17.99 -13.97 -2.33
N ARG A 195 -18.64 -12.87 -2.74
CA ARG A 195 -18.59 -11.59 -2.02
C ARG A 195 -19.15 -11.71 -0.60
N LYS A 196 -20.32 -12.32 -0.45
CA LYS A 196 -20.93 -12.58 0.86
C LYS A 196 -20.03 -13.47 1.73
N TRP A 197 -19.53 -14.55 1.15
CA TRP A 197 -18.64 -15.48 1.84
C TRP A 197 -17.36 -14.77 2.30
N LYS A 198 -16.70 -14.01 1.45
CA LYS A 198 -15.48 -13.26 1.79
C LYS A 198 -15.72 -12.27 2.93
N THR A 199 -16.83 -11.52 2.90
CA THR A 199 -17.20 -10.58 3.96
C THR A 199 -17.36 -11.30 5.31
N ALA A 200 -17.92 -12.49 5.31
CA ALA A 200 -18.08 -13.30 6.53
C ALA A 200 -16.76 -13.84 7.11
N GLN A 201 -15.67 -13.85 6.33
CA GLN A 201 -14.35 -14.30 6.82
C GLN A 201 -13.64 -13.26 7.70
N PHE A 202 -14.05 -11.98 7.69
CA PHE A 202 -13.42 -10.97 8.53
C PHE A 202 -13.68 -11.21 10.01
N LYS A 203 -12.61 -11.45 10.76
CA LYS A 203 -12.66 -11.66 12.22
C LYS A 203 -12.53 -10.36 12.99
N ALA A 204 -11.66 -9.45 12.52
CA ALA A 204 -11.47 -8.17 13.16
C ALA A 204 -12.66 -7.24 12.85
N LYS A 205 -13.49 -7.00 13.88
CA LYS A 205 -14.60 -6.05 13.81
C LYS A 205 -14.16 -4.75 14.45
N ILE A 206 -13.84 -3.76 13.62
CA ILE A 206 -13.47 -2.43 14.07
C ILE A 206 -14.57 -1.47 13.65
N ASP A 207 -15.03 -0.70 14.58
CA ASP A 207 -15.93 0.42 14.32
C ASP A 207 -15.12 1.73 14.23
N LEU A 208 -15.03 2.27 13.04
CA LEU A 208 -14.39 3.56 12.74
C LEU A 208 -15.39 4.72 12.62
N THR A 209 -16.65 4.50 12.99
CA THR A 209 -17.69 5.53 12.94
C THR A 209 -17.33 6.71 13.84
N GLY A 210 -17.44 7.93 13.32
CA GLY A 210 -17.16 9.16 14.05
C GLY A 210 -15.68 9.38 14.42
N MET A 211 -14.76 8.59 13.88
CA MET A 211 -13.33 8.69 14.26
C MET A 211 -12.76 10.10 14.07
N PRO A 212 -13.03 10.86 12.99
CA PRO A 212 -12.52 12.23 12.88
C PRO A 212 -12.90 13.11 14.07
N ASP A 213 -14.16 13.06 14.50
CA ASP A 213 -14.65 13.84 15.64
C ASP A 213 -14.06 13.34 16.96
N ILE A 214 -13.92 12.03 17.12
CA ILE A 214 -13.32 11.39 18.30
C ILE A 214 -11.85 11.79 18.42
N PHE A 215 -11.09 11.85 17.32
CA PHE A 215 -9.71 12.33 17.34
C PHE A 215 -9.60 13.80 17.71
N GLU A 216 -10.54 14.64 17.26
CA GLU A 216 -10.59 16.06 17.63
C GLU A 216 -10.91 16.22 19.13
N LEU A 217 -11.97 15.59 19.61
CA LEU A 217 -12.36 15.62 21.02
C LEU A 217 -11.30 15.02 21.94
N GLY A 218 -10.65 13.94 21.50
CA GLY A 218 -9.61 13.21 22.22
C GLY A 218 -8.19 13.72 21.94
N TYR A 219 -8.01 14.90 21.33
CA TYR A 219 -6.68 15.38 20.95
C TYR A 219 -5.72 15.50 22.14
N ASN A 220 -6.20 15.97 23.28
CA ASN A 220 -5.43 16.11 24.52
C ASN A 220 -5.70 14.99 25.54
N SER A 221 -6.24 13.87 25.10
CA SER A 221 -6.53 12.72 25.96
C SER A 221 -5.27 12.13 26.61
N PRO A 222 -5.32 11.75 27.89
CA PRO A 222 -4.23 11.03 28.56
C PRO A 222 -3.92 9.66 27.94
N VAL A 223 -4.84 9.09 27.19
CA VAL A 223 -4.64 7.83 26.43
C VAL A 223 -3.38 7.89 25.56
N TRP A 224 -3.01 9.08 25.03
CA TRP A 224 -1.81 9.21 24.23
C TRP A 224 -0.53 9.00 25.04
N ASP A 225 -0.47 9.48 26.27
CA ASP A 225 0.67 9.25 27.18
C ASP A 225 0.73 7.78 27.61
N GLU A 226 -0.39 7.17 27.95
CA GLU A 226 -0.47 5.74 28.31
C GLU A 226 0.00 4.81 27.18
N LEU A 227 -0.41 5.10 25.94
CA LEU A 227 0.05 4.37 24.75
C LEU A 227 1.54 4.63 24.47
N ALA A 228 2.01 5.86 24.68
CA ALA A 228 3.39 6.26 24.47
C ALA A 228 4.37 5.61 25.45
N GLU A 229 3.94 5.27 26.66
CA GLU A 229 4.76 4.51 27.63
C GLU A 229 5.15 3.14 27.05
N LYS A 230 4.24 2.48 26.34
CA LYS A 230 4.46 1.18 25.69
C LYS A 230 5.17 1.31 24.35
N CYS A 231 4.95 2.42 23.63
CA CYS A 231 5.46 2.60 22.26
C CYS A 231 6.99 2.72 22.23
N LEU A 232 7.64 1.90 21.41
CA LEU A 232 9.10 1.92 21.24
C LEU A 232 9.58 3.00 20.26
N SER A 233 8.69 3.72 19.60
CA SER A 233 9.02 4.67 18.51
C SER A 233 9.90 4.06 17.40
N CYS A 234 9.80 2.76 17.17
CA CYS A 234 10.64 2.01 16.24
C CYS A 234 10.32 2.26 14.75
N GLY A 235 9.25 2.99 14.43
CA GLY A 235 8.86 3.33 13.06
C GLY A 235 8.30 2.18 12.22
N GLN A 236 8.23 0.94 12.72
CA GLN A 236 7.73 -0.22 11.96
C GLN A 236 6.34 0.02 11.35
N CYS A 237 5.42 0.64 12.11
CA CYS A 237 4.08 0.96 11.64
C CYS A 237 4.08 1.85 10.39
N SER A 238 5.08 2.72 10.21
CA SER A 238 5.26 3.58 9.02
C SER A 238 5.94 2.83 7.88
N MET A 239 6.98 2.07 8.17
CA MET A 239 7.78 1.36 7.15
C MET A 239 6.96 0.32 6.40
N VAL A 240 6.12 -0.46 7.12
CA VAL A 240 5.26 -1.47 6.51
C VAL A 240 3.92 -0.93 6.00
N CYS A 241 3.63 0.36 6.19
CA CYS A 241 2.36 0.92 5.77
C CYS A 241 2.36 1.25 4.27
N PRO A 242 1.36 0.80 3.50
CA PRO A 242 1.28 1.09 2.06
C PRO A 242 1.01 2.56 1.74
N THR A 243 0.56 3.36 2.71
CA THR A 243 0.17 4.76 2.53
C THR A 243 1.05 5.75 3.30
N CYS A 244 2.06 5.30 4.05
CA CYS A 244 3.03 6.20 4.64
C CYS A 244 4.02 6.69 3.59
N ASN A 245 4.17 8.01 3.52
CA ASN A 245 4.93 8.72 2.50
C ASN A 245 6.03 9.63 3.08
N CYS A 246 6.31 9.54 4.38
CA CYS A 246 7.40 10.30 5.01
C CYS A 246 8.74 9.92 4.36
N TYR A 247 9.53 10.93 4.02
CA TYR A 247 10.88 10.77 3.49
C TYR A 247 11.82 11.83 4.05
N ASN A 248 13.08 11.58 3.87
CA ASN A 248 14.13 12.57 4.06
C ASN A 248 15.05 12.59 2.83
N VAL A 249 15.84 13.64 2.73
CA VAL A 249 16.77 13.87 1.63
C VAL A 249 18.13 14.13 2.23
N VAL A 250 19.16 13.51 1.65
CA VAL A 250 20.56 13.68 2.09
C VAL A 250 21.45 13.91 0.87
N ASP A 251 22.42 14.80 1.03
CA ASP A 251 23.50 14.98 0.07
C ASP A 251 24.71 14.17 0.52
N GLU A 252 25.22 13.30 -0.34
CA GLU A 252 26.46 12.56 -0.16
C GLU A 252 27.52 13.19 -1.06
N VAL A 253 28.47 13.92 -0.46
CA VAL A 253 29.52 14.66 -1.17
C VAL A 253 30.82 13.90 -1.07
N GLU A 254 31.55 13.78 -2.18
CA GLU A 254 32.89 13.18 -2.19
C GLU A 254 33.89 14.10 -1.49
N LEU A 255 34.70 13.53 -0.59
CA LEU A 255 35.66 14.29 0.21
C LEU A 255 36.65 15.01 -0.69
N GLY A 256 36.75 16.33 -0.51
CA GLY A 256 37.69 17.18 -1.26
C GLY A 256 37.21 17.63 -2.63
N THR A 257 35.96 17.35 -2.96
CA THR A 257 35.31 17.81 -4.20
C THR A 257 33.98 18.53 -3.90
N VAL A 258 33.31 19.04 -4.95
CA VAL A 258 31.93 19.53 -4.93
C VAL A 258 30.99 18.53 -5.59
N GLU A 259 31.53 17.38 -5.99
CA GLU A 259 30.75 16.32 -6.64
C GLU A 259 30.01 15.48 -5.60
N GLY A 260 28.79 15.06 -5.92
CA GLY A 260 28.01 14.24 -5.01
C GLY A 260 26.69 13.80 -5.60
N THR A 261 25.89 13.15 -4.75
CA THR A 261 24.55 12.68 -5.07
C THR A 261 23.56 13.23 -4.07
N ARG A 262 22.31 13.49 -4.52
CA ARG A 262 21.18 13.73 -3.64
C ARG A 262 20.28 12.53 -3.62
N ASP A 263 20.18 11.90 -2.45
CA ASP A 263 19.39 10.72 -2.21
C ASP A 263 18.11 11.04 -1.46
N ARG A 264 17.01 10.40 -1.84
CA ARG A 264 15.77 10.36 -1.08
C ARG A 264 15.58 8.97 -0.49
N PHE A 265 15.19 8.90 0.80
CA PHE A 265 14.93 7.64 1.49
C PHE A 265 13.72 7.73 2.40
N TRP A 266 13.10 6.57 2.68
CA TRP A 266 11.97 6.51 3.62
C TRP A 266 12.40 6.95 4.99
N ASP A 267 11.54 7.75 5.59
CA ASP A 267 11.67 8.18 6.97
C ASP A 267 10.35 7.93 7.72
N SER A 268 10.30 8.27 8.99
CA SER A 268 9.13 8.02 9.82
C SER A 268 8.83 9.18 10.76
N CYS A 269 7.58 9.65 10.72
CA CYS A 269 7.10 10.60 11.72
C CYS A 269 7.12 10.04 13.16
N MET A 270 7.40 8.74 13.35
CA MET A 270 7.62 8.11 14.65
C MET A 270 9.05 8.29 15.16
N PHE A 271 10.01 8.60 14.30
CA PHE A 271 11.39 8.86 14.71
C PHE A 271 11.51 10.26 15.36
N ARG A 272 12.32 10.36 16.38
CA ARG A 272 12.52 11.62 17.10
C ARG A 272 13.14 12.67 16.17
N GLU A 273 14.11 12.28 15.42
CA GLU A 273 14.92 13.13 14.54
C GLU A 273 14.13 13.68 13.36
N TYR A 274 13.03 13.02 12.94
CA TYR A 274 12.20 13.46 11.81
C TYR A 274 11.60 14.87 11.97
N SER A 275 11.36 15.30 13.21
CA SER A 275 10.78 16.63 13.51
C SER A 275 11.78 17.64 14.05
N VAL A 276 13.08 17.32 14.01
CA VAL A 276 14.16 18.25 14.40
C VAL A 276 14.42 19.24 13.27
N VAL A 277 14.49 20.50 13.60
CA VAL A 277 14.83 21.58 12.67
C VAL A 277 16.19 22.21 13.00
N ALA A 278 16.67 23.08 12.11
CA ALA A 278 17.89 23.83 12.33
C ALA A 278 17.85 24.52 13.72
N GLY A 279 18.95 24.44 14.47
CA GLY A 279 19.03 24.91 15.86
C GLY A 279 18.63 23.88 16.91
N GLY A 280 18.25 22.66 16.51
CA GLY A 280 18.01 21.54 17.43
C GLY A 280 16.60 21.54 18.08
N HIS A 281 15.71 22.46 17.69
CA HIS A 281 14.33 22.44 18.17
C HIS A 281 13.57 21.26 17.57
N ASN A 282 12.77 20.56 18.40
CA ASN A 282 11.95 19.43 17.96
C ASN A 282 10.47 19.72 18.27
N PHE A 283 9.66 19.83 17.23
CA PHE A 283 8.21 20.07 17.34
C PHE A 283 7.44 18.87 17.94
N ARG A 284 8.04 17.68 17.96
CA ARG A 284 7.41 16.43 18.43
C ARG A 284 8.41 15.58 19.22
N ASP A 285 8.99 16.18 20.25
CA ASP A 285 10.00 15.51 21.08
C ASP A 285 9.39 14.35 21.89
N LYS A 286 8.15 14.49 22.36
CA LYS A 286 7.46 13.44 23.13
C LYS A 286 6.96 12.33 22.23
N ARG A 287 7.06 11.07 22.69
CA ARG A 287 6.51 9.89 21.98
C ARG A 287 5.00 9.99 21.78
N ALA A 288 4.27 10.54 22.76
CA ALA A 288 2.83 10.78 22.67
C ALA A 288 2.45 11.64 21.47
N ASP A 289 3.19 12.75 21.23
CA ASP A 289 2.93 13.66 20.12
C ASP A 289 3.15 12.99 18.76
N ARG A 290 4.20 12.15 18.64
CA ARG A 290 4.49 11.40 17.41
C ARG A 290 3.44 10.33 17.15
N LEU A 291 3.01 9.62 18.21
CA LEU A 291 1.98 8.59 18.11
C LEU A 291 0.63 9.22 17.73
N ARG A 292 0.22 10.30 18.42
CA ARG A 292 -0.99 11.05 18.10
C ARG A 292 -0.98 11.52 16.64
N LEU A 293 0.11 12.13 16.18
CA LEU A 293 0.25 12.57 14.78
C LEU A 293 0.01 11.41 13.79
N TRP A 294 0.60 10.26 14.03
CA TRP A 294 0.47 9.13 13.10
C TRP A 294 -1.00 8.71 12.94
N TYR A 295 -1.76 8.64 14.03
CA TYR A 295 -3.16 8.24 13.99
C TYR A 295 -4.08 9.35 13.49
N THR A 296 -3.91 10.59 13.94
CA THR A 296 -4.71 11.73 13.46
C THR A 296 -4.51 11.97 11.97
N HIS A 297 -3.28 11.88 11.48
CA HIS A 297 -3.00 11.99 10.05
C HIS A 297 -3.78 10.95 9.24
N LYS A 298 -3.83 9.69 9.70
CA LYS A 298 -4.46 8.60 8.94
C LYS A 298 -5.98 8.54 9.02
N LEU A 299 -6.55 8.88 10.15
CA LEU A 299 -7.96 8.63 10.44
C LEU A 299 -8.79 9.90 10.63
N GLN A 300 -8.16 11.08 10.56
CA GLN A 300 -8.82 12.39 10.67
C GLN A 300 -8.42 13.30 9.52
N ALA A 301 -7.18 13.82 9.50
CA ALA A 301 -6.74 14.84 8.54
C ALA A 301 -6.93 14.39 7.09
N PHE A 302 -6.59 13.15 6.77
CA PHE A 302 -6.73 12.61 5.41
C PHE A 302 -8.19 12.47 4.97
N ILE A 303 -9.10 12.22 5.91
CA ILE A 303 -10.55 12.20 5.61
C ILE A 303 -11.03 13.61 5.27
N GLY A 304 -10.58 14.64 6.00
CA GLY A 304 -10.92 16.03 5.72
C GLY A 304 -10.46 16.50 4.35
N GLU A 305 -9.29 16.05 3.91
CA GLU A 305 -8.70 16.46 2.63
C GLU A 305 -9.22 15.64 1.44
N PHE A 306 -9.34 14.30 1.58
CA PHE A 306 -9.61 13.39 0.47
C PHE A 306 -10.92 12.58 0.60
N GLY A 307 -11.72 12.82 1.63
CA GLY A 307 -13.00 12.15 1.86
C GLY A 307 -12.90 10.68 2.27
N LYS A 308 -11.69 10.16 2.54
CA LYS A 308 -11.46 8.78 2.95
C LYS A 308 -10.22 8.66 3.85
N PRO A 309 -10.15 7.66 4.74
CA PRO A 309 -8.97 7.47 5.58
C PRO A 309 -7.74 7.08 4.77
N ALA A 310 -6.55 7.49 5.22
CA ALA A 310 -5.29 6.97 4.68
C ALA A 310 -5.01 5.53 5.15
N CYS A 311 -5.77 4.98 6.08
CA CYS A 311 -5.66 3.60 6.48
C CYS A 311 -6.47 2.70 5.54
N VAL A 312 -5.82 1.71 4.95
CA VAL A 312 -6.45 0.69 4.08
C VAL A 312 -6.71 -0.64 4.80
N GLY A 313 -6.61 -0.69 6.11
CA GLY A 313 -6.95 -1.86 6.92
C GLY A 313 -6.16 -3.15 6.61
N CYS A 314 -4.99 -3.06 5.98
CA CYS A 314 -4.24 -4.22 5.48
C CYS A 314 -3.62 -5.10 6.58
N GLY A 315 -3.60 -4.67 7.86
CA GLY A 315 -3.08 -5.42 9.00
C GLY A 315 -1.55 -5.48 9.12
N ARG A 316 -0.76 -4.87 8.22
CA ARG A 316 0.72 -4.92 8.30
C ARG A 316 1.26 -4.33 9.60
N CYS A 317 0.77 -3.17 10.01
CA CYS A 317 1.17 -2.55 11.27
C CYS A 317 0.77 -3.38 12.51
N VAL A 318 -0.34 -4.12 12.44
CA VAL A 318 -0.75 -5.08 13.48
C VAL A 318 0.25 -6.23 13.58
N SER A 319 0.68 -6.74 12.41
CA SER A 319 1.61 -7.90 12.35
C SER A 319 3.02 -7.58 12.83
N THR A 320 3.43 -6.31 12.79
CA THR A 320 4.82 -5.90 13.06
C THR A 320 4.99 -5.15 14.38
N CYS A 321 3.91 -4.67 15.01
CA CYS A 321 4.02 -3.93 16.26
C CYS A 321 4.26 -4.91 17.44
N PRO A 322 5.41 -4.82 18.14
CA PRO A 322 5.73 -5.76 19.22
C PRO A 322 4.93 -5.49 20.51
N VAL A 323 4.23 -4.35 20.58
CA VAL A 323 3.46 -3.91 21.76
C VAL A 323 1.97 -3.72 21.47
N ASP A 324 1.50 -4.25 20.34
CA ASP A 324 0.10 -4.28 19.91
C ASP A 324 -0.60 -2.90 19.88
N ILE A 325 0.13 -1.84 19.52
CA ILE A 325 -0.47 -0.53 19.27
C ILE A 325 -0.87 -0.47 17.78
N ASN A 326 -2.18 -0.45 17.53
CA ASN A 326 -2.73 -0.51 16.18
C ASN A 326 -4.05 0.27 16.07
N VAL A 327 -4.60 0.38 14.85
CA VAL A 327 -5.82 1.15 14.59
C VAL A 327 -6.99 0.68 15.46
N ALA A 328 -7.13 -0.62 15.68
CA ALA A 328 -8.23 -1.16 16.50
C ALA A 328 -8.07 -0.78 17.99
N THR A 329 -6.86 -1.00 18.54
CA THR A 329 -6.60 -0.75 19.97
C THR A 329 -6.67 0.73 20.30
N VAL A 330 -6.14 1.60 19.42
CA VAL A 330 -6.19 3.05 19.62
C VAL A 330 -7.60 3.61 19.44
N SER A 331 -8.33 3.20 18.40
CA SER A 331 -9.72 3.64 18.20
C SER A 331 -10.61 3.23 19.36
N LYS A 332 -10.42 2.02 19.89
CA LYS A 332 -11.14 1.53 21.06
C LYS A 332 -10.81 2.37 22.30
N ALA A 333 -9.54 2.56 22.60
CA ALA A 333 -9.10 3.33 23.77
C ALA A 333 -9.63 4.77 23.77
N LEU A 334 -9.65 5.43 22.60
CA LEU A 334 -10.21 6.78 22.48
C LEU A 334 -11.73 6.83 22.63
N LYS A 335 -12.46 5.80 22.18
CA LYS A 335 -13.92 5.73 22.33
C LYS A 335 -14.35 5.41 23.77
N GLU A 336 -13.56 4.63 24.47
CA GLU A 336 -13.82 4.20 25.85
C GLU A 336 -13.30 5.18 26.93
N GLN A 337 -12.51 6.19 26.53
CA GLN A 337 -12.08 7.21 27.46
C GLN A 337 -13.29 7.92 28.06
N GLU A 338 -13.30 8.09 29.37
CA GLU A 338 -14.25 9.02 30.00
C GLU A 338 -13.97 10.41 29.48
N VAL A 339 -14.92 11.01 28.79
CA VAL A 339 -14.87 12.42 28.38
C VAL A 339 -14.79 13.21 29.67
N GLY A 340 -13.63 13.80 29.94
CA GLY A 340 -13.16 14.26 31.22
C GLY A 340 -14.19 14.96 32.09
N LYS A 341 -14.11 14.62 33.36
CA LYS A 341 -14.68 15.42 34.44
C LYS A 341 -13.95 16.75 34.55
#